data_0ca66e6eef82f4f285b5d11cb75450a9
#
_entry.id   0ca66e6eef82f4f285b5d11cb75450a9
#
_cell.length_a   1.000
_cell.length_b   1.000
_cell.length_c   1.000
_cell.angle_alpha   90.00
_cell.angle_beta   90.00
_cell.angle_gamma   90.00
#
_symmetry.space_group_name_H-M   'P 1'
#
loop_
_entity.id
_entity.type
_entity.pdbx_description
1 polymer ?
#
loop_
_entity_poly.entity_id
_entity_poly.type
_entity_poly.pdbx_seq_one_letter_code
_entity_poly.pdbx_strand_id
1 'polypeptide(L)'
;MDEAARVGEAGFDFAEINLLHPHQAFQEIPSLLRIKEQHKFFYLVHGPEEGSPFDCARLRASLLPQIKTLVAFASELEARIITAHFWLDERYIQPPVLREKLAILEEMLMLAREKQTAFCLENLSERACDFEPAFRHFPDLGMTLDIGHGELLSPENTAYRFIETFPDRIRHIHIHDNRGGNSPGDDLHLPLGEGSINFPPILSALVQSGYDGTITLEVPPHLFVQQREKLLTMLSSAQNRG
;
A
#
# COMPACT_ATOMS: atom_id res chain seq x y z
N MET A 1 -6.21 -4.14 18.61
CA MET A 1 -5.14 -4.44 19.60
C MET A 1 -4.72 -5.90 19.64
N ASP A 2 -5.63 -6.83 19.82
CA ASP A 2 -5.30 -8.27 19.89
C ASP A 2 -4.60 -8.80 18.64
N GLU A 3 -4.89 -8.23 17.48
CA GLU A 3 -4.29 -8.62 16.21
C GLU A 3 -2.84 -8.16 16.09
N ALA A 4 -2.52 -6.92 16.46
CA ALA A 4 -1.15 -6.43 16.48
C ALA A 4 -0.27 -7.24 17.47
N ALA A 5 -0.81 -7.63 18.63
CA ALA A 5 -0.10 -8.50 19.56
C ALA A 5 0.18 -9.89 18.96
N ARG A 6 -0.81 -10.50 18.28
CA ARG A 6 -0.63 -11.79 17.58
C ARG A 6 0.42 -11.73 16.48
N VAL A 7 0.46 -10.63 15.71
CA VAL A 7 1.49 -10.40 14.68
C VAL A 7 2.87 -10.36 15.33
N GLY A 8 3.02 -9.63 16.44
CA GLY A 8 4.27 -9.59 17.19
C GLY A 8 4.67 -10.94 17.81
N GLU A 9 3.72 -11.67 18.41
CA GLU A 9 3.93 -13.03 18.94
C GLU A 9 4.36 -14.02 17.85
N ALA A 10 3.84 -13.86 16.64
CA ALA A 10 4.21 -14.68 15.48
C ALA A 10 5.58 -14.31 14.88
N GLY A 11 6.26 -13.30 15.43
CA GLY A 11 7.60 -12.89 15.02
C GLY A 11 7.65 -12.23 13.65
N PHE A 12 6.65 -11.42 13.31
CA PHE A 12 6.71 -10.51 12.17
C PHE A 12 7.55 -9.28 12.50
N ASP A 13 8.19 -8.67 11.49
CA ASP A 13 9.04 -7.51 11.65
C ASP A 13 8.23 -6.21 11.83
N PHE A 14 6.99 -6.19 11.40
CA PHE A 14 6.08 -5.05 11.49
C PHE A 14 4.61 -5.47 11.44
N ALA A 15 3.72 -4.52 11.77
CA ALA A 15 2.30 -4.62 11.50
C ALA A 15 1.82 -3.37 10.76
N GLU A 16 1.00 -3.55 9.75
CA GLU A 16 0.29 -2.47 9.09
C GLU A 16 -1.12 -2.34 9.67
N ILE A 17 -1.47 -1.12 10.06
CA ILE A 17 -2.76 -0.84 10.68
C ILE A 17 -3.66 -0.16 9.65
N ASN A 18 -4.74 -0.82 9.28
CA ASN A 18 -5.77 -0.24 8.42
C ASN A 18 -6.67 0.69 9.25
N LEU A 19 -6.69 1.97 8.88
CA LEU A 19 -7.41 3.03 9.59
C LEU A 19 -8.60 3.54 8.79
N LEU A 20 -9.66 2.76 8.76
CA LEU A 20 -10.94 3.19 8.13
C LEU A 20 -11.55 4.41 8.86
N HIS A 21 -11.30 4.54 10.16
CA HIS A 21 -11.83 5.61 11.01
C HIS A 21 -10.72 6.20 11.91
N PRO A 22 -9.81 7.03 11.35
CA PRO A 22 -8.62 7.49 12.08
C PRO A 22 -8.91 8.16 13.43
N HIS A 23 -10.01 8.92 13.53
CA HIS A 23 -10.36 9.63 14.78
C HIS A 23 -10.60 8.72 15.99
N GLN A 24 -11.05 7.48 15.76
CA GLN A 24 -11.36 6.54 16.85
C GLN A 24 -10.13 5.80 17.37
N ALA A 25 -9.05 5.76 16.58
CA ALA A 25 -7.89 4.94 16.86
C ALA A 25 -6.89 5.57 17.85
N PHE A 26 -6.95 6.90 18.11
CA PHE A 26 -5.97 7.59 18.97
C PHE A 26 -5.89 7.05 20.39
N GLN A 27 -6.99 6.59 20.96
CA GLN A 27 -7.00 6.01 22.32
C GLN A 27 -6.26 4.67 22.39
N GLU A 28 -5.97 4.03 21.26
CA GLU A 28 -5.25 2.78 21.19
C GLU A 28 -3.73 2.96 21.13
N ILE A 29 -3.24 4.17 20.79
CA ILE A 29 -1.81 4.47 20.61
C ILE A 29 -0.96 4.03 21.81
N PRO A 30 -1.31 4.31 23.09
CA PRO A 30 -0.47 3.89 24.21
C PRO A 30 -0.33 2.36 24.32
N SER A 31 -1.36 1.63 23.90
CA SER A 31 -1.33 0.17 23.90
C SER A 31 -0.54 -0.37 22.71
N LEU A 32 -0.69 0.21 21.54
CA LEU A 32 0.09 -0.14 20.35
C LEU A 32 1.58 0.10 20.56
N LEU A 33 1.96 1.23 21.17
CA LEU A 33 3.36 1.52 21.49
C LEU A 33 3.95 0.49 22.47
N ARG A 34 3.17 0.05 23.47
CA ARG A 34 3.63 -1.04 24.38
C ARG A 34 3.84 -2.36 23.64
N ILE A 35 2.95 -2.72 22.73
CA ILE A 35 3.08 -3.92 21.89
C ILE A 35 4.33 -3.81 21.01
N LYS A 36 4.57 -2.66 20.38
CA LYS A 36 5.76 -2.36 19.59
C LYS A 36 7.04 -2.60 20.39
N GLU A 37 7.12 -2.05 21.61
CA GLU A 37 8.27 -2.23 22.51
C GLU A 37 8.46 -3.70 22.93
N GLN A 38 7.37 -4.38 23.31
CA GLN A 38 7.38 -5.76 23.76
C GLN A 38 7.91 -6.72 22.68
N HIS A 39 7.49 -6.55 21.42
CA HIS A 39 7.82 -7.44 20.33
C HIS A 39 8.95 -6.92 19.43
N LYS A 40 9.43 -5.68 19.67
CA LYS A 40 10.54 -5.04 18.92
C LYS A 40 10.28 -4.95 17.43
N PHE A 41 9.05 -4.68 17.04
CA PHE A 41 8.65 -4.44 15.66
C PHE A 41 8.22 -2.97 15.43
N PHE A 42 7.88 -2.58 14.23
CA PHE A 42 7.41 -1.24 13.91
C PHE A 42 6.03 -1.26 13.26
N TYR A 43 5.43 -0.08 13.09
CA TYR A 43 4.15 0.05 12.43
C TYR A 43 4.27 0.72 11.06
N LEU A 44 3.38 0.31 10.16
CA LEU A 44 2.93 1.03 8.99
C LEU A 44 1.46 1.33 9.18
N VAL A 45 0.93 2.29 8.43
CA VAL A 45 -0.50 2.61 8.47
C VAL A 45 -1.07 2.71 7.07
N HIS A 46 -2.27 2.18 6.91
CA HIS A 46 -3.06 2.26 5.69
C HIS A 46 -4.24 3.22 5.91
N GLY A 47 -4.48 4.09 4.96
CA GLY A 47 -5.50 5.13 5.04
C GLY A 47 -6.90 4.66 4.74
N PRO A 48 -7.87 5.55 4.95
CA PRO A 48 -9.26 5.29 4.58
C PRO A 48 -9.44 5.23 3.05
N GLU A 49 -10.54 4.64 2.66
CA GLU A 49 -11.00 4.62 1.26
C GLU A 49 -11.16 6.04 0.69
N GLU A 50 -10.73 6.24 -0.55
CA GLU A 50 -10.85 7.52 -1.24
C GLU A 50 -12.31 7.98 -1.39
N GLY A 51 -13.22 7.05 -1.59
CA GLY A 51 -14.62 7.33 -1.94
C GLY A 51 -14.79 7.57 -3.45
N SER A 52 -15.56 8.61 -3.84
CA SER A 52 -15.76 8.91 -5.26
C SER A 52 -14.54 9.64 -5.85
N PRO A 53 -13.77 9.01 -6.75
CA PRO A 53 -12.54 9.59 -7.29
C PRO A 53 -12.77 10.74 -8.28
N PHE A 54 -14.03 10.98 -8.68
CA PHE A 54 -14.42 12.02 -9.64
C PHE A 54 -14.89 13.31 -8.98
N ASP A 55 -15.21 13.28 -7.69
CA ASP A 55 -15.76 14.40 -6.92
C ASP A 55 -14.67 15.08 -6.08
N CYS A 56 -13.88 15.93 -6.73
CA CYS A 56 -12.78 16.66 -6.08
C CYS A 56 -13.25 17.57 -4.93
N ALA A 57 -14.47 18.10 -5.00
CA ALA A 57 -15.02 18.88 -3.89
C ALA A 57 -15.25 18.02 -2.65
N ARG A 58 -15.78 16.82 -2.84
CA ARG A 58 -15.96 15.83 -1.77
C ARG A 58 -14.62 15.28 -1.25
N LEU A 59 -13.65 15.06 -2.13
CA LEU A 59 -12.30 14.66 -1.71
C LEU A 59 -11.69 15.69 -0.78
N ARG A 60 -11.78 16.99 -1.11
CA ARG A 60 -11.31 18.06 -0.23
C ARG A 60 -12.10 18.15 1.08
N ALA A 61 -13.40 17.99 1.03
CA ALA A 61 -14.27 18.14 2.20
C ALA A 61 -14.23 16.93 3.17
N SER A 62 -13.97 15.72 2.64
CA SER A 62 -14.07 14.47 3.39
C SER A 62 -12.72 13.76 3.53
N LEU A 63 -12.03 13.47 2.41
CA LEU A 63 -10.80 12.69 2.44
C LEU A 63 -9.63 13.48 3.05
N LEU A 64 -9.41 14.72 2.63
CA LEU A 64 -8.27 15.51 3.10
C LEU A 64 -8.25 15.71 4.63
N PRO A 65 -9.38 15.99 5.34
CA PRO A 65 -9.41 15.97 6.79
C PRO A 65 -9.09 14.62 7.43
N GLN A 66 -9.48 13.49 6.79
CA GLN A 66 -9.15 12.17 7.26
C GLN A 66 -7.66 11.87 7.08
N ILE A 67 -7.06 12.26 5.96
CA ILE A 67 -5.60 12.18 5.74
C ILE A 67 -4.84 13.02 6.78
N LYS A 68 -5.32 14.22 7.10
CA LYS A 68 -4.71 15.02 8.18
C LYS A 68 -4.71 14.28 9.52
N THR A 69 -5.81 13.63 9.85
CA THR A 69 -5.94 12.81 11.07
C THR A 69 -5.05 11.57 11.01
N LEU A 70 -5.00 10.90 9.86
CA LEU A 70 -4.14 9.75 9.60
C LEU A 70 -2.66 10.10 9.80
N VAL A 71 -2.20 11.21 9.23
CA VAL A 71 -0.82 11.69 9.36
C VAL A 71 -0.47 12.00 10.82
N ALA A 72 -1.40 12.60 11.57
CA ALA A 72 -1.22 12.85 12.99
C ALA A 72 -1.11 11.53 13.78
N PHE A 73 -1.99 10.58 13.51
CA PHE A 73 -1.96 9.25 14.12
C PHE A 73 -0.65 8.52 13.79
N ALA A 74 -0.25 8.50 12.52
CA ALA A 74 0.99 7.87 12.08
C ALA A 74 2.22 8.46 12.79
N SER A 75 2.24 9.79 12.94
CA SER A 75 3.31 10.48 13.65
C SER A 75 3.37 10.11 15.14
N GLU A 76 2.22 10.05 15.83
CA GLU A 76 2.16 9.67 17.26
C GLU A 76 2.49 8.18 17.47
N LEU A 77 2.14 7.32 16.52
CA LEU A 77 2.47 5.90 16.53
C LEU A 77 3.92 5.61 16.11
N GLU A 78 4.63 6.63 15.62
CA GLU A 78 5.95 6.49 14.99
C GLU A 78 5.93 5.49 13.83
N ALA A 79 4.87 5.52 13.04
CA ALA A 79 4.75 4.69 11.84
C ALA A 79 5.71 5.18 10.75
N ARG A 80 6.31 4.24 10.02
CA ARG A 80 7.34 4.57 9.02
C ARG A 80 6.78 5.02 7.69
N ILE A 81 5.66 4.44 7.27
CA ILE A 81 5.02 4.66 5.98
C ILE A 81 3.52 4.84 6.19
N ILE A 82 2.94 5.74 5.42
CA ILE A 82 1.50 5.87 5.21
C ILE A 82 1.21 5.41 3.80
N THR A 83 0.35 4.41 3.64
CA THR A 83 -0.25 3.99 2.38
C THR A 83 -1.63 4.62 2.24
N ALA A 84 -1.98 5.09 1.05
CA ALA A 84 -3.30 5.63 0.76
C ALA A 84 -3.74 5.29 -0.68
N HIS A 85 -5.03 4.97 -0.82
CA HIS A 85 -5.68 4.91 -2.12
C HIS A 85 -5.92 6.33 -2.65
N PHE A 86 -5.56 6.58 -3.89
CA PHE A 86 -5.88 7.83 -4.59
C PHE A 86 -5.81 7.60 -6.09
N TRP A 87 -6.92 7.13 -6.65
CA TRP A 87 -7.02 6.58 -7.99
C TRP A 87 -6.69 7.60 -9.08
N LEU A 88 -5.69 7.30 -9.90
CA LEU A 88 -5.16 8.20 -10.95
C LEU A 88 -5.30 7.61 -12.36
N ASP A 89 -6.04 6.54 -12.55
CA ASP A 89 -6.17 5.83 -13.82
C ASP A 89 -6.72 6.72 -14.94
N GLU A 90 -5.85 7.14 -15.85
CA GLU A 90 -6.18 8.07 -16.95
C GLU A 90 -7.16 7.48 -17.98
N ARG A 91 -7.41 6.15 -17.93
CA ARG A 91 -8.47 5.54 -18.74
C ARG A 91 -9.85 6.04 -18.33
N TYR A 92 -10.00 6.46 -17.08
CA TYR A 92 -11.27 6.84 -16.45
C TYR A 92 -11.24 8.27 -15.91
N ILE A 93 -10.11 8.72 -15.37
CA ILE A 93 -9.95 10.07 -14.80
C ILE A 93 -9.62 11.06 -15.92
N GLN A 94 -10.56 11.96 -16.21
CA GLN A 94 -10.37 12.98 -17.24
C GLN A 94 -9.33 14.04 -16.83
N PRO A 95 -8.59 14.64 -17.79
CA PRO A 95 -7.50 15.58 -17.50
C PRO A 95 -7.86 16.75 -16.58
N PRO A 96 -9.06 17.36 -16.61
CA PRO A 96 -9.43 18.40 -15.64
C PRO A 96 -9.48 17.87 -14.21
N VAL A 97 -10.07 16.67 -14.01
CA VAL A 97 -10.17 16.02 -12.70
C VAL A 97 -8.78 15.60 -12.21
N LEU A 98 -7.95 15.04 -13.08
CA LEU A 98 -6.58 14.67 -12.75
C LEU A 98 -5.76 15.86 -12.22
N ARG A 99 -5.85 17.03 -12.87
CA ARG A 99 -5.17 18.24 -12.37
C ARG A 99 -5.62 18.65 -10.97
N GLU A 100 -6.93 18.58 -10.70
CA GLU A 100 -7.45 18.87 -9.36
C GLU A 100 -7.01 17.82 -8.34
N LYS A 101 -6.98 16.55 -8.73
CA LYS A 101 -6.46 15.47 -7.88
C LYS A 101 -5.00 15.67 -7.55
N LEU A 102 -4.16 16.04 -8.50
CA LEU A 102 -2.75 16.34 -8.22
C LEU A 102 -2.60 17.52 -7.24
N ALA A 103 -3.45 18.54 -7.29
CA ALA A 103 -3.45 19.61 -6.30
C ALA A 103 -3.89 19.14 -4.90
N ILE A 104 -4.84 18.20 -4.81
CA ILE A 104 -5.23 17.58 -3.54
C ILE A 104 -4.08 16.71 -3.01
N LEU A 105 -3.43 15.94 -3.88
CA LEU A 105 -2.28 15.13 -3.50
C LEU A 105 -1.12 15.98 -2.95
N GLU A 106 -0.89 17.16 -3.52
CA GLU A 106 0.09 18.12 -2.98
C GLU A 106 -0.24 18.51 -1.53
N GLU A 107 -1.52 18.79 -1.25
CA GLU A 107 -1.98 19.11 0.11
C GLU A 107 -1.75 17.93 1.09
N MET A 108 -2.02 16.68 0.66
CA MET A 108 -1.75 15.48 1.44
C MET A 108 -0.25 15.32 1.73
N LEU A 109 0.59 15.51 0.72
CA LEU A 109 2.04 15.41 0.86
C LEU A 109 2.61 16.51 1.77
N MET A 110 2.07 17.73 1.74
CA MET A 110 2.46 18.79 2.66
C MET A 110 2.21 18.37 4.11
N LEU A 111 1.05 17.77 4.41
CA LEU A 111 0.74 17.27 5.75
C LEU A 111 1.74 16.19 6.21
N ALA A 112 2.08 15.25 5.32
CA ALA A 112 3.04 14.19 5.62
C ALA A 112 4.46 14.74 5.85
N ARG A 113 4.89 15.70 5.03
CA ARG A 113 6.20 16.39 5.17
C ARG A 113 6.33 17.11 6.51
N GLU A 114 5.28 17.81 6.98
CA GLU A 114 5.26 18.47 8.28
C GLU A 114 5.53 17.51 9.44
N LYS A 115 5.17 16.25 9.28
CA LYS A 115 5.36 15.18 10.27
C LYS A 115 6.55 14.26 9.96
N GLN A 116 7.27 14.52 8.87
CA GLN A 116 8.42 13.72 8.43
C GLN A 116 8.06 12.23 8.22
N THR A 117 6.82 11.94 7.79
CA THR A 117 6.34 10.58 7.53
C THR A 117 6.36 10.33 6.02
N ALA A 118 6.85 9.17 5.60
CA ALA A 118 6.81 8.77 4.20
C ALA A 118 5.35 8.52 3.77
N PHE A 119 4.95 9.09 2.63
CA PHE A 119 3.61 8.94 2.07
C PHE A 119 3.69 8.19 0.74
N CYS A 120 2.94 7.12 0.62
CA CYS A 120 2.89 6.26 -0.55
C CYS A 120 1.46 6.23 -1.11
N LEU A 121 1.36 6.31 -2.42
CA LEU A 121 0.14 5.92 -3.11
C LEU A 121 0.19 4.45 -3.48
N GLU A 122 -0.94 3.80 -3.34
CA GLU A 122 -1.14 2.42 -3.76
C GLU A 122 -1.81 2.37 -5.13
N ASN A 123 -1.34 1.46 -6.00
CA ASN A 123 -2.04 1.20 -7.25
C ASN A 123 -3.30 0.35 -6.99
N LEU A 124 -4.37 0.72 -7.64
CA LEU A 124 -5.60 -0.09 -7.72
C LEU A 124 -5.68 -0.79 -9.08
N SER A 125 -5.97 -0.03 -10.14
CA SER A 125 -6.04 -0.56 -11.52
C SER A 125 -5.09 0.19 -12.46
N GLU A 126 -4.32 1.13 -11.93
CA GLU A 126 -3.45 1.97 -12.72
C GLU A 126 -2.33 1.19 -13.39
N ARG A 127 -1.89 1.71 -14.51
CA ARG A 127 -0.65 1.32 -15.18
C ARG A 127 0.47 2.24 -14.72
N ALA A 128 1.71 1.82 -14.93
CA ALA A 128 2.87 2.65 -14.56
C ALA A 128 2.83 4.07 -15.17
N CYS A 129 2.33 4.22 -16.41
CA CYS A 129 2.18 5.54 -17.04
C CYS A 129 1.17 6.45 -16.33
N ASP A 130 0.16 5.91 -15.66
CA ASP A 130 -0.85 6.71 -14.98
C ASP A 130 -0.28 7.37 -13.70
N PHE A 131 0.78 6.81 -13.10
CA PHE A 131 1.52 7.39 -11.97
C PHE A 131 2.61 8.39 -12.40
N GLU A 132 3.03 8.38 -13.66
CA GLU A 132 4.11 9.25 -14.13
C GLU A 132 3.87 10.74 -13.86
N PRO A 133 2.66 11.31 -14.08
CA PRO A 133 2.41 12.72 -13.77
C PRO A 133 2.63 13.05 -12.27
N ALA A 134 2.18 12.17 -11.37
CA ALA A 134 2.35 12.35 -9.93
C ALA A 134 3.82 12.26 -9.52
N PHE A 135 4.55 11.24 -9.97
CA PHE A 135 5.97 11.06 -9.65
C PHE A 135 6.87 12.16 -10.23
N ARG A 136 6.49 12.72 -11.38
CA ARG A 136 7.21 13.87 -11.98
C ARG A 136 7.01 15.15 -11.16
N HIS A 137 5.80 15.38 -10.64
CA HIS A 137 5.48 16.55 -9.81
C HIS A 137 6.02 16.44 -8.38
N PHE A 138 6.03 15.25 -7.80
CA PHE A 138 6.31 15.02 -6.38
C PHE A 138 7.48 14.04 -6.22
N PRO A 139 8.71 14.55 -6.15
CA PRO A 139 9.91 13.70 -6.05
C PRO A 139 9.98 12.83 -4.81
N ASP A 140 9.33 13.21 -3.74
CA ASP A 140 9.28 12.51 -2.45
C ASP A 140 8.09 11.55 -2.29
N LEU A 141 7.14 11.58 -3.23
CA LEU A 141 6.03 10.64 -3.26
C LEU A 141 6.55 9.22 -3.45
N GLY A 142 6.21 8.34 -2.50
CA GLY A 142 6.47 6.91 -2.59
C GLY A 142 5.31 6.15 -3.24
N MET A 143 5.53 4.87 -3.43
CA MET A 143 4.54 3.92 -3.90
C MET A 143 4.45 2.72 -2.97
N THR A 144 3.24 2.34 -2.63
CA THR A 144 2.92 0.99 -2.19
C THR A 144 2.47 0.22 -3.42
N LEU A 145 3.27 -0.76 -3.84
CA LEU A 145 2.96 -1.59 -5.00
C LEU A 145 2.12 -2.77 -4.55
N ASP A 146 0.83 -2.75 -4.87
CA ASP A 146 -0.04 -3.89 -4.68
C ASP A 146 0.01 -4.82 -5.90
N ILE A 147 0.50 -6.05 -5.67
CA ILE A 147 0.65 -7.06 -6.72
C ILE A 147 -0.70 -7.72 -7.05
N GLY A 148 -1.59 -7.83 -6.07
CA GLY A 148 -2.93 -8.36 -6.25
C GLY A 148 -3.81 -7.44 -7.08
N HIS A 149 -3.80 -6.15 -6.77
CA HIS A 149 -4.49 -5.11 -7.55
C HIS A 149 -3.96 -5.03 -8.99
N GLY A 150 -2.67 -5.30 -9.18
CA GLY A 150 -2.06 -5.34 -10.52
C GLY A 150 -2.73 -6.29 -11.51
N GLU A 151 -3.50 -7.28 -11.02
CA GLU A 151 -4.25 -8.23 -11.85
C GLU A 151 -5.63 -7.70 -12.27
N LEU A 152 -6.10 -6.59 -11.68
CA LEU A 152 -7.43 -6.03 -11.95
C LEU A 152 -7.42 -5.10 -13.16
N LEU A 153 -8.52 -5.12 -13.95
CA LEU A 153 -8.73 -4.24 -15.11
C LEU A 153 -7.57 -4.24 -16.12
N SER A 154 -6.79 -5.30 -16.15
CA SER A 154 -5.62 -5.46 -17.01
C SER A 154 -5.54 -6.88 -17.57
N PRO A 155 -5.08 -7.07 -18.83
CA PRO A 155 -4.83 -8.38 -19.40
C PRO A 155 -3.56 -9.07 -18.84
N GLU A 156 -2.66 -8.30 -18.26
CA GLU A 156 -1.41 -8.75 -17.64
C GLU A 156 -1.20 -7.98 -16.34
N ASN A 157 -0.60 -8.62 -15.33
CA ASN A 157 -0.35 -7.98 -14.05
C ASN A 157 0.54 -6.74 -14.22
N THR A 158 0.04 -5.59 -13.77
CA THR A 158 0.72 -4.29 -13.96
C THR A 158 1.95 -4.12 -13.07
N ALA A 159 2.08 -4.89 -11.99
CA ALA A 159 3.17 -4.76 -11.02
C ALA A 159 4.56 -4.85 -11.67
N TYR A 160 4.73 -5.75 -12.64
CA TYR A 160 5.99 -5.88 -13.36
C TYR A 160 6.46 -4.57 -14.00
N ARG A 161 5.54 -3.84 -14.63
CA ARG A 161 5.86 -2.55 -15.27
C ARG A 161 6.18 -1.46 -14.26
N PHE A 162 5.55 -1.46 -13.09
CA PHE A 162 5.92 -0.54 -12.02
C PHE A 162 7.35 -0.80 -11.52
N ILE A 163 7.71 -2.07 -11.31
CA ILE A 163 9.07 -2.45 -10.88
C ILE A 163 10.12 -2.03 -11.92
N GLU A 164 9.83 -2.23 -13.21
CA GLU A 164 10.73 -1.88 -14.30
C GLU A 164 10.89 -0.35 -14.45
N THR A 165 9.79 0.41 -14.28
CA THR A 165 9.77 1.84 -14.60
C THR A 165 10.13 2.72 -13.41
N PHE A 166 9.70 2.36 -12.21
CA PHE A 166 9.81 3.18 -11.00
C PHE A 166 10.35 2.41 -9.78
N PRO A 167 11.45 1.63 -9.91
CA PRO A 167 11.96 0.83 -8.79
C PRO A 167 12.28 1.68 -7.55
N ASP A 168 12.81 2.88 -7.74
CA ASP A 168 13.19 3.78 -6.65
C ASP A 168 11.99 4.45 -5.94
N ARG A 169 10.78 4.29 -6.49
CA ARG A 169 9.54 4.82 -5.89
C ARG A 169 8.87 3.81 -4.99
N ILE A 170 9.09 2.52 -5.20
CA ILE A 170 8.47 1.45 -4.43
C ILE A 170 9.09 1.45 -3.03
N ARG A 171 8.29 1.85 -2.03
CA ARG A 171 8.68 1.89 -0.62
C ARG A 171 8.08 0.75 0.19
N HIS A 172 6.97 0.25 -0.28
CA HIS A 172 6.20 -0.80 0.35
C HIS A 172 5.53 -1.68 -0.70
N ILE A 173 5.21 -2.91 -0.33
CA ILE A 173 4.49 -3.84 -1.20
C ILE A 173 3.33 -4.45 -0.43
N HIS A 174 2.18 -4.52 -1.09
CA HIS A 174 1.09 -5.39 -0.71
C HIS A 174 1.09 -6.65 -1.60
N ILE A 175 0.83 -7.78 -0.99
CA ILE A 175 0.80 -9.05 -1.73
C ILE A 175 -0.36 -9.93 -1.27
N HIS A 176 -1.21 -10.26 -2.20
CA HIS A 176 -2.25 -11.26 -2.12
C HIS A 176 -2.44 -11.87 -3.51
N ASP A 177 -3.14 -12.99 -3.61
CA ASP A 177 -3.47 -13.55 -4.91
C ASP A 177 -4.85 -13.06 -5.38
N ASN A 178 -5.04 -13.04 -6.69
CA ASN A 178 -6.25 -12.60 -7.33
C ASN A 178 -6.51 -13.40 -8.62
N ARG A 179 -7.70 -13.26 -9.20
CA ARG A 179 -8.07 -13.95 -10.45
C ARG A 179 -8.32 -12.99 -11.61
N GLY A 180 -7.97 -11.73 -11.42
CA GLY A 180 -8.36 -10.66 -12.32
C GLY A 180 -9.84 -10.34 -12.23
N GLY A 181 -10.29 -9.42 -13.05
CA GLY A 181 -11.67 -8.97 -13.10
C GLY A 181 -11.80 -7.49 -13.35
N ASN A 182 -13.04 -6.99 -13.37
CA ASN A 182 -13.35 -5.63 -13.80
C ASN A 182 -14.18 -4.84 -12.77
N SER A 183 -14.41 -5.40 -11.60
CA SER A 183 -15.25 -4.79 -10.57
C SER A 183 -14.56 -4.80 -9.21
N PRO A 184 -14.92 -3.92 -8.28
CA PRO A 184 -14.39 -3.96 -6.92
C PRO A 184 -14.63 -5.28 -6.18
N GLY A 185 -15.65 -6.05 -6.56
CA GLY A 185 -15.91 -7.37 -5.99
C GLY A 185 -14.97 -8.48 -6.48
N ASP A 186 -14.13 -8.17 -7.48
CA ASP A 186 -13.13 -9.10 -8.01
C ASP A 186 -11.79 -8.98 -7.27
N ASP A 187 -11.67 -8.03 -6.37
CA ASP A 187 -10.53 -7.93 -5.46
C ASP A 187 -10.71 -8.91 -4.29
N LEU A 188 -10.11 -10.09 -4.45
CA LEU A 188 -10.44 -11.28 -3.67
C LEU A 188 -9.55 -11.52 -2.46
N HIS A 189 -8.39 -10.90 -2.35
CA HIS A 189 -7.39 -11.12 -1.28
C HIS A 189 -7.15 -12.60 -0.98
N LEU A 190 -6.93 -13.39 -2.03
CA LEU A 190 -6.73 -14.84 -1.91
C LEU A 190 -5.34 -15.16 -1.33
N PRO A 191 -5.21 -16.29 -0.63
CA PRO A 191 -3.90 -16.83 -0.26
C PRO A 191 -3.01 -17.03 -1.51
N LEU A 192 -1.72 -16.78 -1.39
CA LEU A 192 -0.77 -16.91 -2.49
C LEU A 192 -0.88 -18.30 -3.15
N GLY A 193 -1.04 -18.35 -4.48
CA GLY A 193 -1.19 -19.55 -5.28
C GLY A 193 -2.59 -20.16 -5.28
N GLU A 194 -3.62 -19.44 -4.82
CA GLU A 194 -5.04 -19.80 -4.95
C GLU A 194 -5.77 -18.99 -6.03
N GLY A 195 -5.10 -17.98 -6.56
CA GLY A 195 -5.54 -17.17 -7.70
C GLY A 195 -4.85 -17.56 -9.00
N SER A 196 -4.66 -16.57 -9.88
CA SER A 196 -4.04 -16.71 -11.19
C SER A 196 -2.74 -15.93 -11.36
N ILE A 197 -2.29 -15.19 -10.36
CA ILE A 197 -1.11 -14.34 -10.47
C ILE A 197 0.15 -15.17 -10.66
N ASN A 198 0.90 -14.87 -11.72
CA ASN A 198 2.20 -15.47 -11.95
C ASN A 198 3.29 -14.74 -11.16
N PHE A 199 3.42 -15.04 -9.87
CA PHE A 199 4.37 -14.40 -8.97
C PHE A 199 5.86 -14.54 -9.34
N PRO A 200 6.37 -15.67 -9.87
CA PRO A 200 7.80 -15.86 -10.08
C PRO A 200 8.49 -14.77 -10.89
N PRO A 201 8.00 -14.29 -12.05
CA PRO A 201 8.65 -13.20 -12.78
C PRO A 201 8.57 -11.86 -12.02
N ILE A 202 7.47 -11.58 -11.32
CA ILE A 202 7.29 -10.34 -10.55
C ILE A 202 8.31 -10.31 -9.39
N LEU A 203 8.39 -11.38 -8.61
CA LEU A 203 9.33 -11.48 -7.49
C LEU A 203 10.79 -11.49 -7.97
N SER A 204 11.09 -12.10 -9.13
CA SER A 204 12.42 -12.02 -9.71
C SER A 204 12.80 -10.61 -10.11
N ALA A 205 11.89 -9.86 -10.74
CA ALA A 205 12.12 -8.46 -11.08
C ALA A 205 12.31 -7.60 -9.81
N LEU A 206 11.53 -7.86 -8.77
CA LEU A 206 11.65 -7.17 -7.49
C LEU A 206 13.02 -7.41 -6.84
N VAL A 207 13.48 -8.65 -6.78
CA VAL A 207 14.81 -8.99 -6.26
C VAL A 207 15.91 -8.34 -7.10
N GLN A 208 15.81 -8.38 -8.43
CA GLN A 208 16.78 -7.78 -9.34
C GLN A 208 16.82 -6.24 -9.25
N SER A 209 15.71 -5.60 -8.91
CA SER A 209 15.67 -4.15 -8.67
C SER A 209 16.42 -3.72 -7.40
N GLY A 210 16.81 -4.67 -6.55
CA GLY A 210 17.46 -4.40 -5.27
C GLY A 210 16.48 -3.96 -4.18
N TYR A 211 15.19 -4.26 -4.31
CA TYR A 211 14.20 -3.91 -3.31
C TYR A 211 14.50 -4.57 -1.97
N ASP A 212 14.60 -3.77 -0.92
CA ASP A 212 14.90 -4.17 0.46
C ASP A 212 13.85 -3.65 1.48
N GLY A 213 12.71 -3.19 0.98
CA GLY A 213 11.61 -2.66 1.79
C GLY A 213 10.73 -3.75 2.42
N THR A 214 9.54 -3.36 2.82
CA THR A 214 8.57 -4.20 3.53
C THR A 214 7.51 -4.79 2.60
N ILE A 215 7.00 -5.98 2.94
CA ILE A 215 5.92 -6.65 2.21
C ILE A 215 4.80 -7.01 3.19
N THR A 216 3.63 -6.42 3.04
CA THR A 216 2.41 -6.79 3.77
C THR A 216 1.68 -7.92 3.07
N LEU A 217 1.31 -8.94 3.82
CA LEU A 217 0.43 -10.02 3.37
C LEU A 217 -1.03 -9.59 3.58
N GLU A 218 -1.75 -9.30 2.53
CA GLU A 218 -3.16 -8.92 2.59
C GLU A 218 -4.08 -10.13 2.42
N VAL A 219 -3.99 -11.04 3.37
CA VAL A 219 -4.76 -12.29 3.40
C VAL A 219 -5.45 -12.44 4.77
N PRO A 220 -6.41 -13.37 4.94
CA PRO A 220 -7.04 -13.58 6.23
C PRO A 220 -6.03 -13.84 7.36
N PRO A 221 -6.17 -13.19 8.54
CA PRO A 221 -5.18 -13.23 9.63
C PRO A 221 -4.78 -14.62 10.12
N HIS A 222 -5.69 -15.58 10.08
CA HIS A 222 -5.40 -16.95 10.48
C HIS A 222 -4.40 -17.69 9.56
N LEU A 223 -4.10 -17.12 8.39
CA LEU A 223 -3.18 -17.66 7.40
C LEU A 223 -1.81 -16.96 7.40
N PHE A 224 -1.62 -15.86 8.13
CA PHE A 224 -0.42 -15.04 8.08
C PHE A 224 0.88 -15.83 8.18
N VAL A 225 1.00 -16.71 9.17
CA VAL A 225 2.24 -17.50 9.38
C VAL A 225 2.52 -18.42 8.19
N GLN A 226 1.51 -19.16 7.74
CA GLN A 226 1.63 -20.06 6.59
C GLN A 226 1.99 -19.29 5.30
N GLN A 227 1.34 -18.15 5.07
CA GLN A 227 1.58 -17.36 3.86
C GLN A 227 2.95 -16.66 3.90
N ARG A 228 3.45 -16.27 5.09
CA ARG A 228 4.82 -15.79 5.25
C ARG A 228 5.85 -16.84 4.84
N GLU A 229 5.72 -18.07 5.31
CA GLU A 229 6.63 -19.16 4.94
C GLU A 229 6.62 -19.42 3.43
N LYS A 230 5.44 -19.39 2.82
CA LYS A 230 5.28 -19.52 1.37
C LYS A 230 5.96 -18.40 0.63
N LEU A 231 5.72 -17.14 1.01
CA LEU A 231 6.36 -15.96 0.42
C LEU A 231 7.89 -16.03 0.52
N LEU A 232 8.43 -16.36 1.68
CA LEU A 232 9.88 -16.51 1.89
C LEU A 232 10.49 -17.58 0.98
N THR A 233 9.78 -18.69 0.78
CA THR A 233 10.18 -19.74 -0.16
C THR A 233 10.20 -19.25 -1.61
N MET A 234 9.18 -18.46 -2.00
CA MET A 234 9.09 -17.88 -3.35
C MET A 234 10.20 -16.85 -3.58
N LEU A 235 10.47 -15.97 -2.62
CA LEU A 235 11.56 -14.99 -2.69
C LEU A 235 12.93 -15.66 -2.76
N SER A 236 13.20 -16.67 -1.96
CA SER A 236 14.45 -17.45 -2.01
C SER A 236 14.62 -18.12 -3.37
N SER A 237 13.54 -18.61 -3.96
CA SER A 237 13.56 -19.20 -5.30
C SER A 237 13.82 -18.15 -6.40
N ALA A 238 13.36 -16.93 -6.22
CA ALA A 238 13.61 -15.80 -7.12
C ALA A 238 15.08 -15.35 -7.06
N GLN A 239 15.67 -15.26 -5.86
CA GLN A 239 17.10 -14.93 -5.64
C GLN A 239 18.05 -15.94 -6.32
N ASN A 240 17.70 -17.22 -6.31
CA ASN A 240 18.55 -18.28 -6.91
C ASN A 240 18.46 -18.34 -8.46
N ARG A 241 17.60 -17.56 -9.08
CA ARG A 241 17.42 -17.53 -10.55
C ARG A 241 18.06 -16.30 -11.21
N GLY A 242 18.47 -15.32 -10.45
CA GLY A 242 19.18 -14.11 -10.90
C GLY A 242 20.66 -14.26 -10.71
#